data_f91cc639824b71f1c3c6354f9cdabd9e
#
_entry.id   f91cc639824b71f1c3c6354f9cdabd9e
#
_cell.length_a   1.000
_cell.length_b   1.000
_cell.length_c   1.000
_cell.angle_alpha   90.00
_cell.angle_beta   90.00
_cell.angle_gamma   90.00
#
_symmetry.space_group_name_H-M   'P 1'
#
loop_
_entity.id
_entity.type
_entity.pdbx_description
1 polymer ?
#
loop_
_entity_poly.entity_id
_entity_poly.type
_entity_poly.pdbx_seq_one_letter_code
_entity_poly.pdbx_strand_id
1 'polypeptide(L)'
;MTKYTVFLMSGWILSAALPSLAEEVLPLSSALREGLKNHPDILAADAGLRIRLAETLAVTEIPNPRLEAEFQSLTDKPVIDLKFIQPVKRSYFGMRRNYALIEQASAQADARAQIAGVLNDVYSRYTELWTVQELQALRTQNREDLLALRDSFEKSVKAGQGGTVELALLDAEAANEAAEREALETQRLSRSAALSRRIGRQSGTVITVERPSGLSLPTDSGALERFAIRRTPLRLALLKREEAARARLLMAETDRLGPMEAKLLAQQDTDQGRLLLGVGFTMDLPIWNKNEAAIAGARASMDAARSELKQFEPARVSAVVKLRYQSALSAEQSAIRYRSEVVPLFEAALSQARDAMAKGQGSISQLQPIINRLTQTRMRAFELQISALEARAELEGALGGRLEEALATSVR
;
A
#
# COMPACT_ATOMS: atom_id res chain seq x y z
N MET A 1 10.19 -50.52 -62.35
CA MET A 1 10.08 -49.12 -62.77
C MET A 1 9.55 -48.31 -61.62
N THR A 2 10.47 -47.75 -60.80
CA THR A 2 10.16 -47.10 -59.53
C THR A 2 10.39 -45.59 -59.69
N LYS A 3 9.34 -44.77 -59.58
CA LYS A 3 9.41 -43.32 -59.66
C LYS A 3 9.64 -42.77 -58.27
N TYR A 4 10.78 -42.14 -58.05
CA TYR A 4 11.12 -41.34 -56.87
C TYR A 4 10.52 -39.91 -57.04
N THR A 5 9.62 -39.54 -56.16
CA THR A 5 9.07 -38.18 -56.04
C THR A 5 9.91 -37.45 -54.97
N VAL A 6 10.67 -36.44 -55.39
CA VAL A 6 11.44 -35.52 -54.51
C VAL A 6 10.46 -34.51 -53.95
N PHE A 7 10.33 -34.50 -52.60
CA PHE A 7 9.56 -33.49 -51.86
C PHE A 7 10.49 -32.33 -51.47
N LEU A 8 10.32 -31.19 -52.13
CA LEU A 8 10.98 -29.95 -51.76
C LEU A 8 10.27 -29.37 -50.52
N MET A 9 10.92 -29.47 -49.36
CA MET A 9 10.55 -28.74 -48.16
C MET A 9 10.95 -27.28 -48.30
N SER A 10 10.01 -26.41 -48.62
CA SER A 10 10.17 -24.96 -48.51
C SER A 10 10.16 -24.57 -47.04
N GLY A 11 11.32 -24.23 -46.48
CA GLY A 11 11.47 -23.71 -45.13
C GLY A 11 10.81 -22.33 -44.99
N TRP A 12 9.74 -22.27 -44.26
CA TRP A 12 9.20 -21.03 -43.76
C TRP A 12 10.07 -20.57 -42.58
N ILE A 13 10.93 -19.56 -42.82
CA ILE A 13 11.60 -18.83 -41.76
C ILE A 13 10.51 -17.97 -41.10
N LEU A 14 9.98 -18.47 -39.97
CA LEU A 14 9.16 -17.65 -39.08
C LEU A 14 10.08 -16.60 -38.47
N SER A 15 10.09 -15.41 -39.07
CA SER A 15 10.66 -14.23 -38.46
C SER A 15 9.80 -13.87 -37.27
N ALA A 16 10.17 -14.41 -36.10
CA ALA A 16 9.63 -13.96 -34.82
C ALA A 16 10.09 -12.49 -34.67
N ALA A 17 9.21 -11.56 -35.02
CA ALA A 17 9.39 -10.18 -34.63
C ALA A 17 9.46 -10.14 -33.09
N LEU A 18 10.65 -9.96 -32.56
CA LEU A 18 10.85 -9.60 -31.16
C LEU A 18 9.97 -8.37 -30.91
N PRO A 19 9.06 -8.39 -29.94
CA PRO A 19 8.33 -7.19 -29.60
C PRO A 19 9.37 -6.13 -29.23
N SER A 20 9.42 -5.04 -29.99
CA SER A 20 10.12 -3.84 -29.61
C SER A 20 9.67 -3.54 -28.19
N LEU A 21 10.61 -3.59 -27.22
CA LEU A 21 10.40 -3.11 -25.86
C LEU A 21 10.22 -1.60 -25.97
N ALA A 22 9.03 -1.15 -26.40
CA ALA A 22 8.67 0.24 -26.30
C ALA A 22 8.67 0.57 -24.82
N GLU A 23 9.59 1.41 -24.41
CA GLU A 23 9.69 1.91 -23.05
C GLU A 23 8.43 2.75 -22.78
N GLU A 24 7.48 2.17 -22.05
CA GLU A 24 6.22 2.81 -21.75
C GLU A 24 6.40 3.76 -20.57
N VAL A 25 6.15 5.05 -20.81
CA VAL A 25 6.17 6.06 -19.73
C VAL A 25 4.88 5.96 -18.95
N LEU A 26 4.99 5.54 -17.67
CA LEU A 26 3.86 5.30 -16.78
C LEU A 26 3.66 6.51 -15.85
N PRO A 27 2.53 7.26 -15.98
CA PRO A 27 2.19 8.30 -15.00
C PRO A 27 1.79 7.71 -13.66
N LEU A 28 2.04 8.45 -12.57
CA LEU A 28 1.72 8.01 -11.20
C LEU A 28 0.24 7.63 -11.01
N SER A 29 -0.68 8.42 -11.59
CA SER A 29 -2.13 8.14 -11.52
C SER A 29 -2.51 6.82 -12.15
N SER A 30 -1.83 6.42 -13.22
CA SER A 30 -2.03 5.12 -13.89
C SER A 30 -1.43 3.99 -13.07
N ALA A 31 -0.23 4.15 -12.50
CA ALA A 31 0.39 3.17 -11.60
C ALA A 31 -0.50 2.88 -10.39
N LEU A 32 -1.05 3.91 -9.74
CA LEU A 32 -1.96 3.76 -8.60
C LEU A 32 -3.27 3.06 -9.00
N ARG A 33 -3.81 3.38 -10.19
CA ARG A 33 -5.05 2.75 -10.69
C ARG A 33 -4.84 1.28 -11.04
N GLU A 34 -3.72 0.94 -11.67
CA GLU A 34 -3.36 -0.45 -11.96
C GLU A 34 -3.11 -1.23 -10.67
N GLY A 35 -2.38 -0.65 -9.71
CA GLY A 35 -2.18 -1.24 -8.40
C GLY A 35 -3.50 -1.51 -7.68
N LEU A 36 -4.42 -0.55 -7.68
CA LEU A 36 -5.74 -0.72 -7.08
C LEU A 36 -6.52 -1.89 -7.70
N LYS A 37 -6.36 -2.12 -9.00
CA LYS A 37 -7.10 -3.17 -9.73
C LYS A 37 -6.45 -4.54 -9.63
N ASN A 38 -5.14 -4.61 -9.66
CA ASN A 38 -4.41 -5.86 -9.93
C ASN A 38 -3.49 -6.30 -8.78
N HIS A 39 -3.29 -5.47 -7.73
CA HIS A 39 -2.35 -5.81 -6.66
C HIS A 39 -2.84 -7.04 -5.90
N PRO A 40 -2.00 -8.08 -5.70
CA PRO A 40 -2.40 -9.31 -5.02
C PRO A 40 -2.97 -9.09 -3.62
N ASP A 41 -2.38 -8.18 -2.84
CA ASP A 41 -2.84 -7.90 -1.47
C ASP A 41 -4.20 -7.20 -1.44
N ILE A 42 -4.56 -6.42 -2.48
CA ILE A 42 -5.89 -5.82 -2.61
C ILE A 42 -6.93 -6.89 -2.95
N LEU A 43 -6.59 -7.80 -3.85
CA LEU A 43 -7.44 -8.95 -4.18
C LEU A 43 -7.64 -9.86 -2.96
N ALA A 44 -6.57 -10.07 -2.16
CA ALA A 44 -6.64 -10.81 -0.91
C ALA A 44 -7.49 -10.08 0.14
N ALA A 45 -7.37 -8.74 0.26
CA ALA A 45 -8.18 -7.93 1.17
C ALA A 45 -9.67 -7.99 0.81
N ASP A 46 -10.01 -7.94 -0.49
CA ASP A 46 -11.39 -8.10 -0.96
C ASP A 46 -11.94 -9.51 -0.68
N ALA A 47 -11.14 -10.54 -0.91
CA ALA A 47 -11.51 -11.91 -0.55
C ALA A 47 -11.70 -12.07 0.97
N GLY A 48 -10.80 -11.52 1.77
CA GLY A 48 -10.92 -11.49 3.23
C GLY A 48 -12.15 -10.74 3.73
N LEU A 49 -12.48 -9.62 3.09
CA LEU A 49 -13.73 -8.90 3.38
C LEU A 49 -14.94 -9.77 3.11
N ARG A 50 -15.01 -10.46 1.96
CA ARG A 50 -16.13 -11.36 1.62
C ARG A 50 -16.26 -12.51 2.61
N ILE A 51 -15.16 -13.09 3.08
CA ILE A 51 -15.16 -14.13 4.12
C ILE A 51 -15.77 -13.58 5.40
N ARG A 52 -15.28 -12.44 5.90
CA ARG A 52 -15.82 -11.83 7.14
C ARG A 52 -17.30 -11.43 7.01
N LEU A 53 -17.73 -10.96 5.84
CA LEU A 53 -19.15 -10.69 5.58
C LEU A 53 -19.99 -11.97 5.64
N ALA A 54 -19.52 -13.08 5.09
CA ALA A 54 -20.18 -14.38 5.17
C ALA A 54 -20.26 -14.89 6.64
N GLU A 55 -19.17 -14.77 7.40
CA GLU A 55 -19.15 -15.10 8.84
C GLU A 55 -20.18 -14.30 9.64
N THR A 56 -20.37 -13.00 9.31
CA THR A 56 -21.38 -12.18 9.98
C THR A 56 -22.81 -12.61 9.64
N LEU A 57 -23.05 -13.15 8.44
CA LEU A 57 -24.34 -13.75 8.11
C LEU A 57 -24.60 -15.00 8.98
N ALA A 58 -23.62 -15.89 9.10
CA ALA A 58 -23.71 -17.09 9.93
C ALA A 58 -24.04 -16.76 11.41
N VAL A 59 -23.50 -15.65 11.94
CA VAL A 59 -23.85 -15.21 13.32
C VAL A 59 -25.33 -14.84 13.46
N THR A 60 -25.97 -14.34 12.40
CA THR A 60 -27.39 -13.93 12.45
C THR A 60 -28.36 -15.04 12.14
N GLU A 61 -27.87 -16.19 11.66
CA GLU A 61 -28.73 -17.33 11.32
C GLU A 61 -29.38 -17.91 12.58
N ILE A 62 -30.66 -18.18 12.45
CA ILE A 62 -31.42 -18.93 13.43
C ILE A 62 -31.27 -20.42 13.07
N PRO A 63 -30.83 -21.28 14.02
CA PRO A 63 -30.71 -22.71 13.75
C PRO A 63 -32.04 -23.29 13.28
N ASN A 64 -31.94 -24.22 12.31
CA ASN A 64 -33.09 -24.94 11.85
C ASN A 64 -33.78 -25.72 12.99
N PRO A 65 -35.10 -25.84 12.97
CA PRO A 65 -35.81 -26.72 13.90
C PRO A 65 -35.41 -28.18 13.64
N ARG A 66 -35.40 -28.97 14.68
CA ARG A 66 -35.14 -30.39 14.62
C ARG A 66 -36.46 -31.13 14.84
N LEU A 67 -36.67 -32.16 14.02
CA LEU A 67 -37.76 -33.12 14.23
C LEU A 67 -37.13 -34.41 14.80
N GLU A 68 -37.52 -34.80 16.01
CA GLU A 68 -37.14 -36.07 16.63
C GLU A 68 -38.35 -37.00 16.64
N ALA A 69 -38.15 -38.24 16.20
CA ALA A 69 -39.14 -39.29 16.27
C ALA A 69 -38.59 -40.45 17.11
N GLU A 70 -39.24 -40.79 18.21
CA GLU A 70 -38.85 -41.88 19.08
C GLU A 70 -39.92 -42.98 19.00
N PHE A 71 -39.47 -44.20 18.78
CA PHE A 71 -40.31 -45.40 18.77
C PHE A 71 -39.90 -46.27 19.94
N GLN A 72 -40.81 -46.47 20.87
CA GLN A 72 -40.59 -47.38 22.00
C GLN A 72 -41.47 -48.60 21.83
N SER A 73 -40.82 -49.78 21.76
CA SER A 73 -41.49 -51.10 21.55
C SER A 73 -41.17 -52.08 22.68
N LEU A 74 -40.88 -51.61 23.88
CA LEU A 74 -40.53 -52.46 25.03
C LEU A 74 -41.73 -53.15 25.71
N THR A 75 -42.94 -52.83 25.28
CA THR A 75 -44.22 -53.36 25.79
C THR A 75 -45.07 -53.80 24.59
N ASP A 76 -46.12 -54.61 24.82
CA ASP A 76 -47.08 -55.01 23.78
C ASP A 76 -47.79 -53.83 23.10
N LYS A 77 -47.49 -52.59 23.48
CA LYS A 77 -48.06 -51.36 22.94
C LYS A 77 -46.94 -50.38 22.50
N PRO A 78 -46.68 -50.22 21.21
CA PRO A 78 -45.68 -49.29 20.72
C PRO A 78 -46.15 -47.83 20.97
N VAL A 79 -45.25 -46.99 21.51
CA VAL A 79 -45.48 -45.55 21.70
C VAL A 79 -44.67 -44.82 20.62
N ILE A 80 -45.31 -43.88 19.94
CA ILE A 80 -44.68 -42.99 18.94
C ILE A 80 -44.69 -41.60 19.54
N ASP A 81 -43.48 -41.04 19.76
CA ASP A 81 -43.27 -39.67 20.20
C ASP A 81 -42.68 -38.86 19.06
N LEU A 82 -43.33 -37.77 18.67
CA LEU A 82 -42.84 -36.79 17.75
C LEU A 82 -42.52 -35.48 18.49
N LYS A 83 -41.32 -34.97 18.34
CA LYS A 83 -40.89 -33.72 18.97
C LYS A 83 -40.36 -32.76 17.93
N PHE A 84 -40.98 -31.59 17.82
CA PHE A 84 -40.48 -30.50 17.03
C PHE A 84 -39.77 -29.52 17.97
N ILE A 85 -38.44 -29.31 17.74
CA ILE A 85 -37.55 -28.60 18.65
C ILE A 85 -36.97 -27.39 17.93
N GLN A 86 -37.22 -26.19 18.42
CA GLN A 86 -36.63 -24.96 17.94
C GLN A 86 -35.63 -24.41 18.96
N PRO A 87 -34.32 -24.39 18.64
CA PRO A 87 -33.33 -23.74 19.49
C PRO A 87 -33.55 -22.22 19.48
N VAL A 88 -33.50 -21.60 20.65
CA VAL A 88 -33.68 -20.15 20.84
C VAL A 88 -32.59 -19.63 21.76
N LYS A 89 -31.92 -18.54 21.39
CA LYS A 89 -31.01 -17.81 22.28
C LYS A 89 -31.49 -16.39 22.48
N ARG A 90 -31.25 -15.84 23.66
CA ARG A 90 -31.61 -14.45 23.95
C ARG A 90 -30.95 -13.46 23.01
N SER A 91 -29.73 -13.72 22.58
CA SER A 91 -28.99 -12.90 21.64
C SER A 91 -29.58 -12.85 20.21
N TYR A 92 -30.48 -13.82 19.85
CA TYR A 92 -31.18 -13.78 18.55
C TYR A 92 -32.13 -12.57 18.43
N PHE A 93 -32.64 -12.07 19.58
CA PHE A 93 -33.55 -10.93 19.60
C PHE A 93 -32.80 -9.59 19.43
N GLY A 94 -32.19 -9.39 18.27
CA GLY A 94 -31.58 -8.12 17.85
C GLY A 94 -30.09 -7.96 18.12
N MET A 95 -29.53 -8.59 19.17
CA MET A 95 -28.12 -8.40 19.54
C MET A 95 -27.14 -8.94 18.50
N ARG A 96 -27.39 -10.12 17.98
CA ARG A 96 -26.56 -10.73 16.92
C ARG A 96 -26.59 -9.92 15.64
N ARG A 97 -27.76 -9.38 15.28
CA ARG A 97 -27.91 -8.50 14.12
C ARG A 97 -27.12 -7.21 14.32
N ASN A 98 -27.20 -6.61 15.50
CA ASN A 98 -26.44 -5.40 15.81
C ASN A 98 -24.93 -5.65 15.76
N TYR A 99 -24.47 -6.74 16.40
CA TYR A 99 -23.07 -7.16 16.31
C TYR A 99 -22.63 -7.37 14.85
N ALA A 100 -23.41 -8.08 14.05
CA ALA A 100 -23.10 -8.33 12.66
C ALA A 100 -22.95 -7.04 11.84
N LEU A 101 -23.81 -6.05 12.03
CA LEU A 101 -23.72 -4.74 11.35
C LEU A 101 -22.45 -3.99 11.76
N ILE A 102 -22.09 -4.00 13.04
CA ILE A 102 -20.87 -3.35 13.54
C ILE A 102 -19.63 -4.08 13.01
N GLU A 103 -19.64 -5.41 13.03
CA GLU A 103 -18.54 -6.23 12.51
C GLU A 103 -18.34 -6.05 11.00
N GLN A 104 -19.42 -5.95 10.22
CA GLN A 104 -19.38 -5.62 8.79
C GLN A 104 -18.73 -4.25 8.56
N ALA A 105 -19.12 -3.24 9.35
CA ALA A 105 -18.51 -1.91 9.27
C ALA A 105 -17.01 -1.93 9.64
N SER A 106 -16.63 -2.75 10.62
CA SER A 106 -15.23 -2.98 11.00
C SER A 106 -14.45 -3.65 9.87
N ALA A 107 -14.97 -4.73 9.28
CA ALA A 107 -14.36 -5.42 8.17
C ALA A 107 -14.14 -4.51 6.94
N GLN A 108 -15.13 -3.67 6.62
CA GLN A 108 -15.00 -2.69 5.53
C GLN A 108 -13.94 -1.62 5.84
N ALA A 109 -13.87 -1.15 7.08
CA ALA A 109 -12.86 -0.18 7.48
C ALA A 109 -11.44 -0.77 7.43
N ASP A 110 -11.29 -2.02 7.85
CA ASP A 110 -10.02 -2.77 7.76
C ASP A 110 -9.56 -2.93 6.31
N ALA A 111 -10.46 -3.34 5.42
CA ALA A 111 -10.15 -3.47 4.00
C ALA A 111 -9.70 -2.13 3.38
N ARG A 112 -10.37 -1.03 3.73
CA ARG A 112 -9.97 0.32 3.28
C ARG A 112 -8.58 0.72 3.81
N ALA A 113 -8.26 0.39 5.06
CA ALA A 113 -6.95 0.66 5.64
C ALA A 113 -5.84 -0.15 4.94
N GLN A 114 -6.10 -1.42 4.61
CA GLN A 114 -5.18 -2.25 3.83
C GLN A 114 -4.96 -1.69 2.42
N ILE A 115 -6.03 -1.31 1.71
CA ILE A 115 -5.94 -0.69 0.39
C ILE A 115 -5.09 0.58 0.43
N ALA A 116 -5.30 1.45 1.42
CA ALA A 116 -4.51 2.66 1.58
C ALA A 116 -3.02 2.35 1.80
N GLY A 117 -2.70 1.32 2.59
CA GLY A 117 -1.32 0.84 2.79
C GLY A 117 -0.67 0.37 1.49
N VAL A 118 -1.39 -0.41 0.69
CA VAL A 118 -0.90 -0.89 -0.61
C VAL A 118 -0.65 0.26 -1.58
N LEU A 119 -1.55 1.24 -1.65
CA LEU A 119 -1.36 2.40 -2.53
C LEU A 119 -0.13 3.23 -2.12
N ASN A 120 0.14 3.34 -0.82
CA ASN A 120 1.37 3.98 -0.34
C ASN A 120 2.63 3.19 -0.72
N ASP A 121 2.59 1.84 -0.70
CA ASP A 121 3.71 1.02 -1.15
C ASP A 121 3.95 1.18 -2.67
N VAL A 122 2.90 1.21 -3.49
CA VAL A 122 3.00 1.49 -4.93
C VAL A 122 3.63 2.87 -5.16
N TYR A 123 3.21 3.90 -4.44
CA TYR A 123 3.78 5.24 -4.50
C TYR A 123 5.27 5.25 -4.13
N SER A 124 5.66 4.56 -3.06
CA SER A 124 7.06 4.44 -2.65
C SER A 124 7.91 3.79 -3.74
N ARG A 125 7.46 2.65 -4.32
CA ARG A 125 8.17 1.97 -5.41
C ARG A 125 8.26 2.80 -6.68
N TYR A 126 7.22 3.55 -6.98
CA TYR A 126 7.22 4.50 -8.09
C TYR A 126 8.29 5.59 -7.90
N THR A 127 8.35 6.19 -6.71
CA THR A 127 9.33 7.22 -6.35
C THR A 127 10.75 6.67 -6.36
N GLU A 128 10.98 5.45 -5.85
CA GLU A 128 12.27 4.77 -5.92
C GLU A 128 12.76 4.58 -7.36
N LEU A 129 11.89 4.16 -8.28
CA LEU A 129 12.24 4.00 -9.68
C LEU A 129 12.56 5.36 -10.32
N TRP A 130 11.73 6.37 -10.09
CA TRP A 130 11.97 7.72 -10.57
C TRP A 130 13.32 8.27 -10.08
N THR A 131 13.66 8.05 -8.83
CA THR A 131 14.93 8.47 -8.23
C THR A 131 16.12 7.89 -8.98
N VAL A 132 16.11 6.60 -9.33
CA VAL A 132 17.20 5.96 -10.07
C VAL A 132 17.27 6.49 -11.50
N GLN A 133 16.15 6.71 -12.17
CA GLN A 133 16.09 7.27 -13.52
C GLN A 133 16.66 8.70 -13.57
N GLU A 134 16.29 9.54 -12.63
CA GLU A 134 16.78 10.93 -12.55
C GLU A 134 18.27 10.97 -12.22
N LEU A 135 18.75 10.07 -11.35
CA LEU A 135 20.18 9.96 -11.05
C LEU A 135 20.98 9.53 -12.28
N GLN A 136 20.46 8.61 -13.08
CA GLN A 136 21.09 8.24 -14.35
C GLN A 136 21.16 9.42 -15.34
N ALA A 137 20.09 10.21 -15.43
CA ALA A 137 20.05 11.40 -16.26
C ALA A 137 21.09 12.43 -15.79
N LEU A 138 21.21 12.64 -14.49
CA LEU A 138 22.21 13.55 -13.89
C LEU A 138 23.64 13.07 -14.16
N ARG A 139 23.93 11.77 -14.03
CA ARG A 139 25.24 11.19 -14.38
C ARG A 139 25.57 11.36 -15.86
N THR A 140 24.56 11.18 -16.71
CA THR A 140 24.73 11.41 -18.16
C THR A 140 25.08 12.87 -18.44
N GLN A 141 24.36 13.83 -17.86
CA GLN A 141 24.63 15.26 -18.01
C GLN A 141 26.01 15.64 -17.48
N ASN A 142 26.45 15.15 -16.35
CA ASN A 142 27.77 15.39 -15.79
C ASN A 142 28.86 14.87 -16.74
N ARG A 143 28.69 13.66 -17.29
CA ARG A 143 29.62 13.10 -18.27
C ARG A 143 29.70 13.94 -19.54
N GLU A 144 28.58 14.40 -20.07
CA GLU A 144 28.52 15.26 -21.25
C GLU A 144 29.26 16.59 -21.01
N ASP A 145 29.06 17.21 -19.83
CA ASP A 145 29.77 18.42 -19.43
C ASP A 145 31.30 18.20 -19.35
N LEU A 146 31.75 17.06 -18.82
CA LEU A 146 33.15 16.68 -18.74
C LEU A 146 33.76 16.45 -20.13
N LEU A 147 33.05 15.75 -21.04
CA LEU A 147 33.50 15.52 -22.40
C LEU A 147 33.56 16.81 -23.20
N ALA A 148 32.60 17.71 -23.09
CA ALA A 148 32.63 19.01 -23.74
C ALA A 148 33.82 19.86 -23.27
N LEU A 149 34.13 19.80 -21.98
CA LEU A 149 35.36 20.43 -21.47
C LEU A 149 36.63 19.79 -22.02
N ARG A 150 36.70 18.47 -21.98
CA ARG A 150 37.84 17.70 -22.53
C ARG A 150 38.12 18.08 -23.97
N ASP A 151 37.10 18.18 -24.82
CA ASP A 151 37.26 18.56 -26.25
C ASP A 151 37.76 20.01 -26.43
N SER A 152 37.26 20.91 -25.57
CA SER A 152 37.75 22.30 -25.51
C SER A 152 39.23 22.36 -25.10
N PHE A 153 39.59 21.51 -24.16
CA PHE A 153 40.95 21.42 -23.64
C PHE A 153 41.93 20.80 -24.59
N GLU A 154 41.55 19.74 -25.29
CA GLU A 154 42.40 19.10 -26.32
C GLU A 154 42.85 20.08 -27.39
N LYS A 155 41.98 21.04 -27.79
CA LYS A 155 42.32 22.12 -28.72
C LYS A 155 43.41 23.03 -28.15
N SER A 156 43.34 23.37 -26.88
CA SER A 156 44.33 24.21 -26.19
C SER A 156 45.69 23.49 -26.02
N VAL A 157 45.68 22.20 -25.74
CA VAL A 157 46.92 21.38 -25.66
C VAL A 157 47.58 21.30 -27.01
N LYS A 158 46.83 21.11 -28.12
CA LYS A 158 47.37 21.13 -29.50
C LYS A 158 47.95 22.49 -29.89
N ALA A 159 47.47 23.56 -29.25
CA ALA A 159 48.04 24.92 -29.42
C ALA A 159 49.23 25.20 -28.50
N GLY A 160 49.73 24.21 -27.75
CA GLY A 160 50.88 24.36 -26.85
C GLY A 160 50.55 25.01 -25.51
N GLN A 161 49.29 25.14 -25.19
CA GLN A 161 48.79 25.79 -23.96
C GLN A 161 48.11 24.76 -23.04
N GLY A 162 48.81 23.84 -22.39
CA GLY A 162 48.21 22.93 -21.47
C GLY A 162 48.97 21.64 -21.24
N GLY A 163 48.60 20.88 -20.18
CA GLY A 163 49.21 19.62 -19.78
C GLY A 163 48.40 18.39 -20.21
N THR A 164 49.10 17.32 -20.55
CA THR A 164 48.50 16.01 -20.87
C THR A 164 47.89 15.33 -19.65
N VAL A 165 48.34 15.72 -18.44
CA VAL A 165 47.87 15.17 -17.17
C VAL A 165 46.40 15.58 -16.91
N GLU A 166 46.07 16.83 -17.14
CA GLU A 166 44.73 17.36 -16.98
C GLU A 166 43.75 16.72 -17.96
N LEU A 167 44.18 16.43 -19.17
CA LEU A 167 43.37 15.71 -20.17
C LEU A 167 43.07 14.28 -19.67
N ALA A 168 44.08 13.57 -19.21
CA ALA A 168 43.92 12.23 -18.69
C ALA A 168 42.99 12.19 -17.45
N LEU A 169 43.01 13.22 -16.62
CA LEU A 169 42.13 13.33 -15.46
C LEU A 169 40.64 13.53 -15.86
N LEU A 170 40.39 14.38 -16.88
CA LEU A 170 39.03 14.57 -17.42
C LEU A 170 38.50 13.28 -18.08
N ASP A 171 39.32 12.55 -18.79
CA ASP A 171 38.98 11.24 -19.35
C ASP A 171 38.64 10.24 -18.23
N ALA A 172 39.42 10.22 -17.16
CA ALA A 172 39.17 9.35 -16.01
C ALA A 172 37.87 9.71 -15.29
N GLU A 173 37.58 11.00 -15.07
CA GLU A 173 36.32 11.45 -14.47
C GLU A 173 35.10 11.13 -15.35
N ALA A 174 35.21 11.33 -16.67
CA ALA A 174 34.15 10.98 -17.62
C ALA A 174 33.91 9.45 -17.70
N ALA A 175 34.95 8.65 -17.58
CA ALA A 175 34.84 7.20 -17.47
C ALA A 175 34.20 6.76 -16.16
N ASN A 176 34.50 7.41 -15.04
CA ASN A 176 33.87 7.16 -13.74
C ASN A 176 32.37 7.45 -13.79
N GLU A 177 31.93 8.59 -14.35
CA GLU A 177 30.52 8.91 -14.53
C GLU A 177 29.79 7.87 -15.40
N ALA A 178 30.47 7.34 -16.43
CA ALA A 178 29.92 6.27 -17.27
C ALA A 178 29.73 4.96 -16.50
N ALA A 179 30.72 4.56 -15.69
CA ALA A 179 30.67 3.36 -14.87
C ALA A 179 29.57 3.46 -13.80
N GLU A 180 29.45 4.61 -13.12
CA GLU A 180 28.38 4.88 -12.16
C GLU A 180 27.00 4.80 -12.81
N ARG A 181 26.84 5.36 -14.02
CA ARG A 181 25.59 5.27 -14.77
C ARG A 181 25.23 3.82 -15.12
N GLU A 182 26.22 3.00 -15.52
CA GLU A 182 26.02 1.59 -15.84
C GLU A 182 25.60 0.78 -14.60
N ALA A 183 26.20 1.04 -13.44
CA ALA A 183 25.82 0.44 -12.18
C ALA A 183 24.34 0.76 -11.81
N LEU A 184 23.89 1.99 -12.08
CA LEU A 184 22.51 2.41 -11.88
C LEU A 184 21.52 1.71 -12.83
N GLU A 185 21.94 1.24 -14.01
CA GLU A 185 21.07 0.52 -14.93
C GLU A 185 20.54 -0.78 -14.31
N THR A 186 21.37 -1.54 -13.64
CA THR A 186 20.95 -2.74 -12.90
C THR A 186 19.93 -2.41 -11.82
N GLN A 187 20.14 -1.30 -11.12
CA GLN A 187 19.19 -0.82 -10.09
C GLN A 187 17.87 -0.39 -10.74
N ARG A 188 17.89 0.33 -11.85
CA ARG A 188 16.70 0.74 -12.61
C ARG A 188 15.86 -0.45 -13.03
N LEU A 189 16.48 -1.48 -13.60
CA LEU A 189 15.79 -2.71 -13.98
C LEU A 189 15.18 -3.42 -12.78
N SER A 190 15.90 -3.50 -11.68
CA SER A 190 15.40 -4.09 -10.43
C SER A 190 14.21 -3.32 -9.87
N ARG A 191 14.26 -1.97 -9.81
CA ARG A 191 13.17 -1.12 -9.34
C ARG A 191 11.96 -1.15 -10.27
N SER A 192 12.19 -1.17 -11.60
CA SER A 192 11.15 -1.35 -12.60
C SER A 192 10.41 -2.69 -12.41
N ALA A 193 11.15 -3.79 -12.23
CA ALA A 193 10.56 -5.09 -11.96
C ALA A 193 9.80 -5.13 -10.61
N ALA A 194 10.29 -4.44 -9.58
CA ALA A 194 9.61 -4.34 -8.30
C ALA A 194 8.27 -3.59 -8.42
N LEU A 195 8.26 -2.46 -9.13
CA LEU A 195 7.03 -1.71 -9.41
C LEU A 195 6.05 -2.54 -10.25
N SER A 196 6.52 -3.17 -11.34
CA SER A 196 5.70 -4.01 -12.23
C SER A 196 4.94 -5.08 -11.45
N ARG A 197 5.61 -5.78 -10.52
CA ARG A 197 4.97 -6.78 -9.66
C ARG A 197 3.90 -6.16 -8.76
N ARG A 198 4.13 -4.97 -8.23
CA ARG A 198 3.17 -4.29 -7.35
C ARG A 198 1.93 -3.80 -8.07
N ILE A 199 2.03 -3.44 -9.33
CA ILE A 199 0.88 -3.03 -10.14
C ILE A 199 0.24 -4.19 -10.92
N GLY A 200 0.74 -5.44 -10.72
CA GLY A 200 0.17 -6.64 -11.34
C GLY A 200 0.53 -6.82 -12.82
N ARG A 201 1.61 -6.19 -13.29
CA ARG A 201 2.13 -6.41 -14.65
C ARG A 201 3.05 -7.64 -14.69
N GLN A 202 3.17 -8.26 -15.86
CA GLN A 202 4.06 -9.39 -16.07
C GLN A 202 5.52 -9.00 -15.86
N SER A 203 6.30 -9.93 -15.29
CA SER A 203 7.74 -9.75 -15.11
C SER A 203 8.43 -9.63 -16.47
N GLY A 204 9.25 -8.60 -16.65
CA GLY A 204 10.01 -8.35 -17.89
C GLY A 204 9.63 -7.08 -18.64
N THR A 205 8.53 -6.43 -18.29
CA THR A 205 8.20 -5.10 -18.84
C THR A 205 9.10 -4.06 -18.18
N VAL A 206 9.92 -3.39 -18.96
CA VAL A 206 10.71 -2.25 -18.49
C VAL A 206 9.81 -1.02 -18.48
N ILE A 207 9.62 -0.44 -17.31
CA ILE A 207 8.75 0.73 -17.10
C ILE A 207 9.65 1.93 -16.86
N THR A 208 9.35 3.03 -17.55
CA THR A 208 9.85 4.37 -17.24
C THR A 208 8.73 5.14 -16.54
N VAL A 209 9.09 5.97 -15.58
CA VAL A 209 8.12 6.73 -14.80
C VAL A 209 8.38 8.24 -14.92
N GLU A 210 7.29 9.01 -14.83
CA GLU A 210 7.37 10.46 -14.80
C GLU A 210 7.70 10.95 -13.37
N ARG A 211 8.17 12.19 -13.28
CA ARG A 211 8.36 12.85 -12.00
C ARG A 211 7.06 12.84 -11.21
N PRO A 212 7.07 12.36 -9.94
CA PRO A 212 5.90 12.46 -9.09
C PRO A 212 5.47 13.93 -8.96
N SER A 213 4.32 14.27 -9.53
CA SER A 213 3.75 15.62 -9.38
C SER A 213 3.15 15.73 -7.99
N GLY A 214 3.35 16.84 -7.34
CA GLY A 214 2.73 17.12 -6.07
C GLY A 214 2.37 18.60 -5.94
N LEU A 215 1.24 18.88 -5.31
CA LEU A 215 0.88 20.23 -4.90
C LEU A 215 1.89 20.73 -3.86
N SER A 216 2.14 22.04 -3.83
CA SER A 216 2.88 22.67 -2.76
C SER A 216 2.21 22.41 -1.41
N LEU A 217 3.01 22.31 -0.36
CA LEU A 217 2.48 22.18 0.99
C LEU A 217 1.64 23.38 1.37
N PRO A 218 0.51 23.20 2.09
CA PRO A 218 -0.30 24.33 2.55
C PRO A 218 0.50 25.16 3.58
N THR A 219 0.11 26.41 3.74
CA THR A 219 0.79 27.33 4.67
C THR A 219 0.56 26.94 6.14
N ASP A 220 -0.55 26.26 6.45
CA ASP A 220 -0.93 25.84 7.81
C ASP A 220 -1.19 24.35 7.90
N SER A 221 -0.64 23.72 8.93
CA SER A 221 -0.85 22.28 9.22
C SER A 221 -2.23 21.96 9.80
N GLY A 222 -2.97 22.94 10.30
CA GLY A 222 -4.20 22.71 11.04
C GLY A 222 -5.31 22.00 10.24
N ALA A 223 -5.38 22.27 8.94
CA ALA A 223 -6.30 21.56 8.05
C ALA A 223 -5.91 20.08 7.92
N LEU A 224 -4.61 19.78 7.77
CA LEU A 224 -4.07 18.44 7.67
C LEU A 224 -4.26 17.64 8.97
N GLU A 225 -4.06 18.27 10.12
CA GLU A 225 -4.28 17.68 11.43
C GLU A 225 -5.75 17.26 11.60
N ARG A 226 -6.69 18.14 11.27
CA ARG A 226 -8.14 17.84 11.32
C ARG A 226 -8.51 16.71 10.35
N PHE A 227 -7.93 16.70 9.16
CA PHE A 227 -8.13 15.62 8.19
C PHE A 227 -7.63 14.29 8.75
N ALA A 228 -6.39 14.24 9.24
CA ALA A 228 -5.80 13.02 9.81
C ALA A 228 -6.64 12.47 10.95
N ILE A 229 -7.07 13.30 11.91
CA ILE A 229 -7.90 12.87 13.03
C ILE A 229 -9.23 12.26 12.57
N ARG A 230 -9.84 12.81 11.49
CA ARG A 230 -11.17 12.39 11.04
C ARG A 230 -11.18 11.30 9.97
N ARG A 231 -10.14 11.24 9.13
CA ARG A 231 -10.17 10.51 7.86
C ARG A 231 -9.10 9.45 7.70
N THR A 232 -8.08 9.37 8.58
CA THR A 232 -7.04 8.33 8.44
C THR A 232 -7.68 6.94 8.45
N PRO A 233 -7.55 6.16 7.35
CA PRO A 233 -8.23 4.86 7.21
C PRO A 233 -7.88 3.90 8.34
N LEU A 234 -6.60 3.85 8.74
CA LEU A 234 -6.15 2.98 9.84
C LEU A 234 -6.79 3.35 11.17
N ARG A 235 -6.88 4.64 11.50
CA ARG A 235 -7.56 5.10 12.71
C ARG A 235 -9.05 4.75 12.70
N LEU A 236 -9.71 4.94 11.57
CA LEU A 236 -11.12 4.58 11.42
C LEU A 236 -11.34 3.07 11.56
N ALA A 237 -10.43 2.25 11.02
CA ALA A 237 -10.45 0.80 11.18
C ALA A 237 -10.32 0.40 12.66
N LEU A 238 -9.37 0.99 13.40
CA LEU A 238 -9.18 0.71 14.83
C LEU A 238 -10.37 1.14 15.68
N LEU A 239 -11.01 2.28 15.37
CA LEU A 239 -12.26 2.70 16.02
C LEU A 239 -13.37 1.67 15.79
N LYS A 240 -13.53 1.18 14.56
CA LYS A 240 -14.53 0.18 14.22
C LYS A 240 -14.24 -1.18 14.85
N ARG A 241 -12.96 -1.56 14.97
CA ARG A 241 -12.55 -2.77 15.71
C ARG A 241 -12.90 -2.68 17.20
N GLU A 242 -12.68 -1.54 17.84
CA GLU A 242 -13.07 -1.35 19.25
C GLU A 242 -14.58 -1.44 19.42
N GLU A 243 -15.36 -0.81 18.53
CA GLU A 243 -16.83 -0.93 18.54
C GLU A 243 -17.29 -2.39 18.37
N ALA A 244 -16.68 -3.13 17.44
CA ALA A 244 -17.00 -4.54 17.19
C ALA A 244 -16.64 -5.44 18.39
N ALA A 245 -15.46 -5.23 18.99
CA ALA A 245 -15.03 -5.96 20.17
C ALA A 245 -15.95 -5.70 21.37
N ARG A 246 -16.42 -4.47 21.54
CA ARG A 246 -17.42 -4.10 22.55
C ARG A 246 -18.78 -4.79 22.33
N ALA A 247 -19.23 -4.80 21.06
CA ALA A 247 -20.48 -5.48 20.72
C ALA A 247 -20.39 -7.00 20.92
N ARG A 248 -19.21 -7.60 20.63
CA ARG A 248 -18.91 -9.00 20.90
C ARG A 248 -18.95 -9.32 22.38
N LEU A 249 -18.38 -8.46 23.24
CA LEU A 249 -18.44 -8.63 24.70
C LEU A 249 -19.87 -8.62 25.19
N LEU A 250 -20.67 -7.65 24.74
CA LEU A 250 -22.08 -7.54 25.12
C LEU A 250 -22.90 -8.78 24.69
N MET A 251 -22.60 -9.31 23.49
CA MET A 251 -23.21 -10.56 23.02
C MET A 251 -22.83 -11.75 23.91
N ALA A 252 -21.53 -11.89 24.27
CA ALA A 252 -21.04 -12.96 25.11
C ALA A 252 -21.64 -12.90 26.53
N GLU A 253 -21.83 -11.70 27.08
CA GLU A 253 -22.49 -11.49 28.37
C GLU A 253 -23.99 -11.83 28.32
N THR A 254 -24.64 -11.55 27.19
CA THR A 254 -26.07 -11.91 26.99
C THR A 254 -26.28 -13.41 26.86
N ASP A 255 -25.32 -14.11 26.23
CA ASP A 255 -25.33 -15.56 26.04
C ASP A 255 -24.87 -16.34 27.31
N ARG A 256 -24.82 -15.70 28.49
CA ARG A 256 -24.58 -16.37 29.79
C ARG A 256 -25.59 -17.46 30.09
N LEU A 257 -26.84 -17.19 29.75
CA LEU A 257 -27.86 -18.21 29.74
C LEU A 257 -27.67 -19.03 28.49
N GLY A 258 -27.44 -20.32 28.64
CA GLY A 258 -27.25 -21.25 27.54
C GLY A 258 -28.39 -21.20 26.51
N PRO A 259 -28.31 -21.97 25.43
CA PRO A 259 -29.41 -22.09 24.50
C PRO A 259 -30.68 -22.62 25.24
N MET A 260 -31.80 -22.05 24.89
CA MET A 260 -33.11 -22.57 25.24
C MET A 260 -33.71 -23.30 24.05
N GLU A 261 -34.48 -24.35 24.27
CA GLU A 261 -35.21 -25.05 23.23
C GLU A 261 -36.71 -24.98 23.52
N ALA A 262 -37.45 -24.45 22.57
CA ALA A 262 -38.91 -24.57 22.56
C ALA A 262 -39.29 -25.87 21.88
N LYS A 263 -40.20 -26.65 22.52
CA LYS A 263 -40.60 -27.99 22.04
C LYS A 263 -42.10 -28.05 21.86
N LEU A 264 -42.50 -28.60 20.71
CA LEU A 264 -43.87 -29.09 20.49
C LEU A 264 -43.80 -30.60 20.50
N LEU A 265 -44.65 -31.21 21.30
CA LEU A 265 -44.68 -32.64 21.53
C LEU A 265 -46.01 -33.21 20.98
N ALA A 266 -45.94 -34.32 20.29
CA ALA A 266 -47.10 -35.09 19.86
C ALA A 266 -46.82 -36.55 20.20
N GLN A 267 -47.61 -37.10 21.13
CA GLN A 267 -47.50 -38.48 21.60
C GLN A 267 -48.79 -39.24 21.30
N GLN A 268 -48.64 -40.38 20.71
CA GLN A 268 -49.79 -41.26 20.53
C GLN A 268 -49.99 -42.15 21.77
N ASP A 269 -51.11 -41.94 22.49
CA ASP A 269 -51.55 -42.82 23.55
C ASP A 269 -52.22 -44.05 22.92
N THR A 270 -51.48 -45.16 22.94
CA THR A 270 -51.94 -46.46 22.36
C THR A 270 -53.04 -47.14 23.21
N ASP A 271 -53.24 -46.75 24.46
CA ASP A 271 -54.28 -47.32 25.31
C ASP A 271 -55.65 -46.72 24.97
N GLN A 272 -55.73 -45.45 24.65
CA GLN A 272 -56.98 -44.77 24.35
C GLN A 272 -57.11 -44.34 22.88
N GLY A 273 -56.11 -44.60 22.04
CA GLY A 273 -56.06 -44.21 20.65
C GLY A 273 -56.06 -42.68 20.44
N ARG A 274 -55.68 -41.90 21.44
CA ARG A 274 -55.71 -40.44 21.47
C ARG A 274 -54.35 -39.85 21.14
N LEU A 275 -54.32 -38.75 20.40
CA LEU A 275 -53.16 -37.93 20.19
C LEU A 275 -53.07 -36.89 21.33
N LEU A 276 -51.99 -36.96 22.10
CA LEU A 276 -51.67 -35.98 23.15
C LEU A 276 -50.74 -34.93 22.55
N LEU A 277 -51.11 -33.67 22.63
CA LEU A 277 -50.29 -32.55 22.21
C LEU A 277 -49.79 -31.81 23.46
N GLY A 278 -48.50 -31.51 23.47
CA GLY A 278 -47.84 -30.80 24.55
C GLY A 278 -46.90 -29.73 24.07
N VAL A 279 -46.64 -28.77 24.94
CA VAL A 279 -45.58 -27.77 24.73
C VAL A 279 -44.57 -27.88 25.87
N GLY A 280 -43.32 -27.74 25.56
CA GLY A 280 -42.26 -27.82 26.55
C GLY A 280 -41.11 -26.83 26.22
N PHE A 281 -40.29 -26.60 27.19
CA PHE A 281 -39.01 -25.92 26.96
C PHE A 281 -37.91 -26.61 27.73
N THR A 282 -36.72 -26.54 27.18
CA THR A 282 -35.51 -27.00 27.83
C THR A 282 -34.54 -25.83 27.91
N MET A 283 -33.82 -25.70 29.01
CA MET A 283 -32.84 -24.65 29.23
C MET A 283 -31.67 -25.22 30.01
N ASP A 284 -30.45 -24.94 29.52
CA ASP A 284 -29.25 -25.27 30.28
C ASP A 284 -29.12 -24.33 31.47
N LEU A 285 -29.01 -24.88 32.67
CA LEU A 285 -28.82 -24.09 33.89
C LEU A 285 -27.31 -23.74 34.00
N PRO A 286 -26.93 -22.46 34.03
CA PRO A 286 -25.54 -22.04 34.08
C PRO A 286 -24.94 -22.16 35.48
N ILE A 287 -24.91 -23.39 36.03
CA ILE A 287 -24.43 -23.65 37.39
C ILE A 287 -22.89 -23.64 37.37
N TRP A 288 -22.27 -24.38 36.45
CA TRP A 288 -20.83 -24.52 36.35
C TRP A 288 -20.23 -23.67 35.23
N ASN A 289 -20.89 -23.59 34.10
CA ASN A 289 -20.44 -22.83 32.94
C ASN A 289 -21.33 -21.60 32.70
N LYS A 290 -20.80 -20.41 33.02
CA LYS A 290 -21.50 -19.11 32.87
C LYS A 290 -20.94 -18.34 31.64
N ASN A 291 -20.45 -19.03 30.65
CA ASN A 291 -19.81 -18.46 29.47
C ASN A 291 -18.55 -17.61 29.79
N GLU A 292 -17.88 -17.93 30.91
CA GLU A 292 -16.80 -17.12 31.46
C GLU A 292 -15.60 -17.02 30.48
N ALA A 293 -15.28 -18.12 29.81
CA ALA A 293 -14.17 -18.16 28.83
C ALA A 293 -14.45 -17.23 27.63
N ALA A 294 -15.66 -17.25 27.08
CA ALA A 294 -16.04 -16.37 25.97
C ALA A 294 -16.07 -14.90 26.38
N ILE A 295 -16.57 -14.61 27.60
CA ILE A 295 -16.58 -13.26 28.17
C ILE A 295 -15.15 -12.75 28.40
N ALA A 296 -14.28 -13.56 29.00
CA ALA A 296 -12.89 -13.21 29.22
C ALA A 296 -12.14 -12.95 27.91
N GLY A 297 -12.31 -13.83 26.91
CA GLY A 297 -11.73 -13.67 25.59
C GLY A 297 -12.23 -12.40 24.86
N ALA A 298 -13.54 -12.10 24.93
CA ALA A 298 -14.11 -10.91 24.35
C ALA A 298 -13.61 -9.62 25.06
N ARG A 299 -13.45 -9.68 26.39
CA ARG A 299 -12.88 -8.57 27.17
C ARG A 299 -11.43 -8.31 26.81
N ALA A 300 -10.60 -9.36 26.73
CA ALA A 300 -9.22 -9.25 26.31
C ALA A 300 -9.10 -8.68 24.88
N SER A 301 -9.97 -9.09 23.95
CA SER A 301 -10.02 -8.54 22.61
C SER A 301 -10.39 -7.05 22.58
N MET A 302 -11.30 -6.62 23.44
CA MET A 302 -11.66 -5.21 23.58
C MET A 302 -10.50 -4.39 24.17
N ASP A 303 -9.79 -4.91 25.16
CA ASP A 303 -8.67 -4.23 25.78
C ASP A 303 -7.49 -4.13 24.82
N ALA A 304 -7.25 -5.15 23.99
CA ALA A 304 -6.27 -5.11 22.90
C ALA A 304 -6.63 -4.02 21.86
N ALA A 305 -7.86 -4.00 21.37
CA ALA A 305 -8.32 -2.98 20.42
C ALA A 305 -8.21 -1.55 20.98
N ARG A 306 -8.52 -1.35 22.25
CA ARG A 306 -8.32 -0.06 22.94
C ARG A 306 -6.86 0.33 23.04
N SER A 307 -5.98 -0.62 23.31
CA SER A 307 -4.54 -0.36 23.42
C SER A 307 -3.94 0.04 22.07
N GLU A 308 -4.36 -0.60 20.98
CA GLU A 308 -3.98 -0.20 19.62
C GLU A 308 -4.50 1.21 19.29
N LEU A 309 -5.76 1.51 19.65
CA LEU A 309 -6.36 2.82 19.39
C LEU A 309 -5.67 3.97 20.15
N LYS A 310 -5.07 3.72 21.32
CA LYS A 310 -4.33 4.73 22.08
C LYS A 310 -3.16 5.34 21.31
N GLN A 311 -2.58 4.61 20.37
CA GLN A 311 -1.52 5.15 19.50
C GLN A 311 -2.05 6.22 18.54
N PHE A 312 -3.36 6.18 18.26
CA PHE A 312 -4.06 7.09 17.35
C PHE A 312 -4.98 8.08 18.09
N GLU A 313 -4.69 8.37 19.35
CA GLU A 313 -5.37 9.45 20.06
C GLU A 313 -5.20 10.78 19.32
N PRO A 314 -6.23 11.66 19.27
CA PRO A 314 -6.20 12.89 18.50
C PRO A 314 -4.97 13.75 18.76
N ALA A 315 -4.54 13.87 20.01
CA ALA A 315 -3.35 14.65 20.39
C ALA A 315 -2.05 14.06 19.80
N ARG A 316 -1.92 12.75 19.78
CA ARG A 316 -0.74 12.07 19.20
C ARG A 316 -0.73 12.19 17.68
N VAL A 317 -1.88 11.97 17.03
CA VAL A 317 -2.03 12.13 15.58
C VAL A 317 -1.68 13.55 15.17
N SER A 318 -2.23 14.56 15.87
CA SER A 318 -1.90 15.96 15.61
C SER A 318 -0.40 16.24 15.76
N ALA A 319 0.24 15.77 16.84
CA ALA A 319 1.67 15.95 17.06
C ALA A 319 2.53 15.31 15.94
N VAL A 320 2.19 14.08 15.51
CA VAL A 320 2.89 13.41 14.42
C VAL A 320 2.73 14.16 13.10
N VAL A 321 1.50 14.54 12.75
CA VAL A 321 1.23 15.28 11.50
C VAL A 321 1.98 16.61 11.49
N LYS A 322 1.95 17.36 12.60
CA LYS A 322 2.68 18.62 12.74
C LYS A 322 4.18 18.45 12.55
N LEU A 323 4.77 17.43 13.19
CA LEU A 323 6.19 17.12 13.05
C LEU A 323 6.56 16.77 11.60
N ARG A 324 5.77 15.86 10.95
CA ARG A 324 6.01 15.45 9.56
C ARG A 324 5.79 16.61 8.58
N TYR A 325 4.81 17.46 8.82
CA TYR A 325 4.59 18.69 8.05
C TYR A 325 5.79 19.63 8.13
N GLN A 326 6.32 19.88 9.32
CA GLN A 326 7.49 20.74 9.49
C GLN A 326 8.72 20.17 8.80
N SER A 327 8.94 18.85 8.91
CA SER A 327 10.02 18.15 8.21
C SER A 327 9.88 18.27 6.68
N ALA A 328 8.70 18.03 6.14
CA ALA A 328 8.42 18.13 4.71
C ALA A 328 8.59 19.57 4.20
N LEU A 329 8.10 20.58 4.95
CA LEU A 329 8.24 21.98 4.59
C LEU A 329 9.71 22.43 4.56
N SER A 330 10.49 22.05 5.57
CA SER A 330 11.92 22.37 5.63
C SER A 330 12.71 21.70 4.51
N ALA A 331 12.43 20.42 4.22
CA ALA A 331 13.07 19.68 3.14
C ALA A 331 12.71 20.29 1.76
N GLU A 332 11.43 20.63 1.53
CA GLU A 332 10.98 21.28 0.29
C GLU A 332 11.65 22.65 0.08
N GLN A 333 11.68 23.49 1.11
CA GLN A 333 12.36 24.79 1.04
C GLN A 333 13.85 24.67 0.76
N SER A 334 14.52 23.68 1.36
CA SER A 334 15.93 23.41 1.12
C SER A 334 16.18 22.95 -0.32
N ALA A 335 15.36 22.05 -0.83
CA ALA A 335 15.45 21.56 -2.22
C ALA A 335 15.21 22.69 -3.22
N ILE A 336 14.19 23.54 -3.00
CA ILE A 336 13.89 24.69 -3.85
C ILE A 336 15.08 25.66 -3.85
N ARG A 337 15.59 26.04 -2.68
CA ARG A 337 16.70 26.99 -2.55
C ARG A 337 17.95 26.50 -3.29
N TYR A 338 18.34 25.24 -3.11
CA TYR A 338 19.49 24.68 -3.81
C TYR A 338 19.33 24.70 -5.31
N ARG A 339 18.15 24.33 -5.80
CA ARG A 339 17.84 24.27 -7.24
C ARG A 339 17.72 25.66 -7.87
N SER A 340 17.09 26.63 -7.20
CA SER A 340 16.80 27.95 -7.78
C SER A 340 17.89 28.99 -7.54
N GLU A 341 18.72 28.82 -6.51
CA GLU A 341 19.73 29.80 -6.13
C GLU A 341 21.15 29.23 -6.27
N VAL A 342 21.45 28.08 -5.67
CA VAL A 342 22.83 27.60 -5.56
C VAL A 342 23.35 27.00 -6.87
N VAL A 343 22.57 26.11 -7.53
CA VAL A 343 22.97 25.49 -8.78
C VAL A 343 23.21 26.53 -9.88
N PRO A 344 22.32 27.50 -10.13
CA PRO A 344 22.51 28.52 -11.16
C PRO A 344 23.75 29.41 -10.93
N LEU A 345 24.15 29.66 -9.68
CA LEU A 345 25.37 30.41 -9.38
C LEU A 345 26.64 29.67 -9.87
N PHE A 346 26.70 28.37 -9.65
CA PHE A 346 27.83 27.58 -10.14
C PHE A 346 27.78 27.38 -11.67
N GLU A 347 26.60 27.29 -12.28
CA GLU A 347 26.44 27.25 -13.75
C GLU A 347 26.89 28.57 -14.39
N ALA A 348 26.56 29.72 -13.81
CA ALA A 348 27.01 31.01 -14.23
C ALA A 348 28.54 31.16 -14.07
N ALA A 349 29.09 30.69 -12.95
CA ALA A 349 30.53 30.70 -12.71
C ALA A 349 31.28 29.85 -13.76
N LEU A 350 30.75 28.67 -14.11
CA LEU A 350 31.31 27.80 -15.16
C LEU A 350 31.24 28.49 -16.52
N SER A 351 30.12 29.12 -16.88
CA SER A 351 29.97 29.87 -18.12
C SER A 351 30.98 31.01 -18.22
N GLN A 352 31.12 31.82 -17.18
CA GLN A 352 32.12 32.92 -17.15
C GLN A 352 33.53 32.41 -17.25
N ALA A 353 33.88 31.31 -16.61
CA ALA A 353 35.21 30.72 -16.68
C ALA A 353 35.50 30.14 -18.07
N ARG A 354 34.51 29.52 -18.73
CA ARG A 354 34.62 29.09 -20.16
C ARG A 354 34.83 30.24 -21.11
N ASP A 355 34.10 31.36 -20.91
CA ASP A 355 34.24 32.57 -21.73
C ASP A 355 35.61 33.23 -21.56
N ALA A 356 36.15 33.31 -20.34
CA ALA A 356 37.47 33.82 -20.03
C ALA A 356 38.55 32.94 -20.71
N MET A 357 38.38 31.64 -20.67
CA MET A 357 39.31 30.70 -21.34
C MET A 357 39.27 30.86 -22.87
N ALA A 358 38.11 31.02 -23.50
CA ALA A 358 37.97 31.26 -24.93
C ALA A 358 38.64 32.55 -25.38
N LYS A 359 38.74 33.55 -24.49
CA LYS A 359 39.45 34.83 -24.72
C LYS A 359 40.95 34.75 -24.37
N GLY A 360 41.47 33.59 -23.99
CA GLY A 360 42.89 33.41 -23.61
C GLY A 360 43.26 34.03 -22.25
N GLN A 361 42.26 34.39 -21.42
CA GLN A 361 42.45 35.04 -20.11
C GLN A 361 42.32 34.08 -18.92
N GLY A 362 42.02 32.79 -19.16
CA GLY A 362 41.82 31.78 -18.14
C GLY A 362 42.76 30.59 -18.24
N SER A 363 42.99 29.88 -17.13
CA SER A 363 43.70 28.62 -17.11
C SER A 363 42.75 27.45 -16.78
N ILE A 364 43.06 26.29 -17.27
CA ILE A 364 42.28 25.07 -17.09
C ILE A 364 42.27 24.63 -15.62
N SER A 365 43.39 24.84 -14.91
CA SER A 365 43.47 24.59 -13.50
C SER A 365 42.39 25.34 -12.67
N GLN A 366 41.82 26.41 -13.24
CA GLN A 366 40.71 27.16 -12.64
C GLN A 366 39.34 26.57 -12.98
N LEU A 367 39.18 25.91 -14.14
CA LEU A 367 37.89 25.33 -14.56
C LEU A 367 37.54 24.01 -13.82
N GLN A 368 38.55 23.15 -13.62
CA GLN A 368 38.32 21.84 -12.99
C GLN A 368 37.70 21.92 -11.60
N PRO A 369 38.17 22.79 -10.66
CA PRO A 369 37.52 22.94 -9.38
C PRO A 369 36.05 23.40 -9.45
N ILE A 370 35.75 24.28 -10.46
CA ILE A 370 34.40 24.79 -10.67
C ILE A 370 33.46 23.66 -11.14
N ILE A 371 33.92 22.81 -12.06
CA ILE A 371 33.16 21.68 -12.58
C ILE A 371 32.92 20.66 -11.47
N ASN A 372 33.96 20.28 -10.73
CA ASN A 372 33.84 19.35 -9.61
C ASN A 372 32.86 19.89 -8.59
N ARG A 373 32.88 21.18 -8.30
CA ARG A 373 31.95 21.82 -7.38
C ARG A 373 30.53 21.88 -7.93
N LEU A 374 30.36 22.15 -9.21
CA LEU A 374 29.04 22.11 -9.87
C LEU A 374 28.43 20.71 -9.82
N THR A 375 29.22 19.68 -10.17
CA THR A 375 28.78 18.27 -10.09
C THR A 375 28.36 17.90 -8.68
N GLN A 376 29.16 18.23 -7.66
CA GLN A 376 28.79 18.02 -6.26
C GLN A 376 27.54 18.80 -5.85
N THR A 377 27.38 20.03 -6.32
CA THR A 377 26.23 20.87 -6.02
C THR A 377 24.94 20.33 -6.66
N ARG A 378 25.01 19.86 -7.90
CA ARG A 378 23.89 19.19 -8.58
C ARG A 378 23.49 17.90 -7.86
N MET A 379 24.48 17.08 -7.48
CA MET A 379 24.23 15.89 -6.68
C MET A 379 23.55 16.23 -5.36
N ARG A 380 24.03 17.26 -4.66
CA ARG A 380 23.43 17.71 -3.39
C ARG A 380 22.01 18.26 -3.58
N ALA A 381 21.75 19.02 -4.66
CA ALA A 381 20.42 19.48 -5.00
C ALA A 381 19.46 18.30 -5.24
N PHE A 382 19.94 17.25 -5.90
CA PHE A 382 19.18 16.04 -6.13
C PHE A 382 18.90 15.26 -4.85
N GLU A 383 19.89 15.07 -3.97
CA GLU A 383 19.68 14.44 -2.65
C GLU A 383 18.63 15.19 -1.81
N LEU A 384 18.67 16.52 -1.81
CA LEU A 384 17.66 17.33 -1.11
C LEU A 384 16.28 17.18 -1.74
N GLN A 385 16.19 17.03 -3.05
CA GLN A 385 14.93 16.77 -3.73
C GLN A 385 14.35 15.38 -3.34
N ILE A 386 15.19 14.36 -3.26
CA ILE A 386 14.78 13.03 -2.75
C ILE A 386 14.28 13.15 -1.33
N SER A 387 15.06 13.81 -0.46
CA SER A 387 14.68 14.00 0.94
C SER A 387 13.35 14.75 1.09
N ALA A 388 13.06 15.71 0.21
CA ALA A 388 11.77 16.40 0.20
C ALA A 388 10.61 15.47 -0.22
N LEU A 389 10.82 14.59 -1.21
CA LEU A 389 9.82 13.59 -1.61
C LEU A 389 9.58 12.56 -0.53
N GLU A 390 10.63 12.09 0.14
CA GLU A 390 10.53 11.14 1.25
C GLU A 390 9.79 11.75 2.44
N ALA A 391 10.15 12.97 2.85
CA ALA A 391 9.47 13.68 3.93
C ALA A 391 7.99 13.94 3.60
N ARG A 392 7.66 14.22 2.34
CA ARG A 392 6.29 14.32 1.86
C ARG A 392 5.56 12.99 1.93
N ALA A 393 6.18 11.89 1.49
CA ALA A 393 5.60 10.55 1.57
C ALA A 393 5.31 10.15 3.03
N GLU A 394 6.21 10.49 3.96
CA GLU A 394 5.99 10.29 5.39
C GLU A 394 4.82 11.11 5.95
N LEU A 395 4.65 12.35 5.47
CA LEU A 395 3.49 13.17 5.81
C LEU A 395 2.19 12.54 5.27
N GLU A 396 2.16 12.14 4.00
CA GLU A 396 1.01 11.47 3.38
C GLU A 396 0.69 10.14 4.09
N GLY A 397 1.72 9.39 4.51
CA GLY A 397 1.56 8.21 5.36
C GLY A 397 0.90 8.52 6.71
N ALA A 398 1.30 9.62 7.35
CA ALA A 398 0.70 10.06 8.62
C ALA A 398 -0.75 10.58 8.43
N LEU A 399 -1.07 11.14 7.27
CA LEU A 399 -2.44 11.52 6.90
C LEU A 399 -3.30 10.30 6.58
N GLY A 400 -2.67 9.19 6.18
CA GLY A 400 -3.36 7.99 5.70
C GLY A 400 -4.02 8.18 4.33
N GLY A 401 -3.55 9.14 3.55
CA GLY A 401 -4.05 9.46 2.23
C GLY A 401 -3.19 10.54 1.57
N ARG A 402 -3.49 10.86 0.31
CA ARG A 402 -2.72 11.85 -0.44
C ARG A 402 -3.02 13.27 0.03
N LEU A 403 -2.01 14.13 -0.05
CA LEU A 403 -2.11 15.54 0.32
C LEU A 403 -3.22 16.26 -0.48
N GLU A 404 -3.40 15.89 -1.75
CA GLU A 404 -4.43 16.41 -2.64
C GLU A 404 -5.85 16.16 -2.10
N GLU A 405 -6.10 14.97 -1.56
CA GLU A 405 -7.39 14.61 -0.95
C GLU A 405 -7.64 15.39 0.34
N ALA A 406 -6.59 15.56 1.15
CA ALA A 406 -6.67 16.33 2.38
C ALA A 406 -7.00 17.81 2.11
N LEU A 407 -6.39 18.39 1.09
CA LEU A 407 -6.64 19.78 0.69
C LEU A 407 -8.01 19.95 0.03
N ALA A 408 -8.42 19.04 -0.86
CA ALA A 408 -9.74 19.09 -1.49
C ALA A 408 -10.89 19.01 -0.47
N THR A 409 -10.68 18.29 0.64
CA THR A 409 -11.69 18.14 1.70
C THR A 409 -11.71 19.32 2.66
N SER A 410 -10.63 20.09 2.77
CA SER A 410 -10.56 21.27 3.64
C SER A 410 -11.29 22.50 3.09
N VAL A 411 -11.58 22.51 1.78
CA VAL A 411 -12.27 23.61 1.08
C VAL A 411 -13.80 23.44 1.12
N ARG A 412 -14.29 22.27 1.51
CA ARG A 412 -15.73 22.00 1.75
C ARG A 412 -16.05 22.02 3.25
#